data_0eb4801071c4887ce43fb13d0664849b
#
_entry.id   0eb4801071c4887ce43fb13d0664849b
#
_cell.length_a   1.000
_cell.length_b   1.000
_cell.length_c   1.000
_cell.angle_alpha   90.00
_cell.angle_beta   90.00
_cell.angle_gamma   90.00
#
_symmetry.space_group_name_H-M   'P 1'
#
loop_
_entity.id
_entity.type
_entity.pdbx_description
1 polymer ?
#
loop_
_entity_poly.entity_id
_entity_poly.type
_entity_poly.pdbx_seq_one_letter_code
_entity_poly.pdbx_strand_id
1 'polypeptide(L)'
;MSARRRPVRLVCFLLLLGLATCRGGCGKKAAPPPAPAGALDWFPSDTRIVVGVDFARLRATTLWAQLGSLATTDPADRQKIDELASRTGFDPLKQVDSLVVAFPEEARVQGGMGMILRGRGLDENRLIAYVRDQVTKQGDDLFSFRHAGRTLWATKKEPTTAGFFLDSTTFVLGTGGWAERMAELSAGPPGPSSANATGNVPLVHLVDRAGPARAIWAAAIVPAATRSALAADPGLPGAANVNRLALGIDLTAGVDAHLLADLSTHAEAEDMARQVGDAVLAAKKSPQVLLMGVGPYLDGVTARANDVTCEVGVRLSPAQASDGVDRLKALLTLARQGAVPGFPHP
;
A
#
# COMPACT_ATOMS: atom_id res chain seq x y z
N MET A 1 4.08 -31.20 10.21
CA MET A 1 3.63 -30.47 9.04
C MET A 1 3.59 -28.98 9.39
N SER A 2 4.74 -28.32 9.36
CA SER A 2 4.85 -26.89 9.77
C SER A 2 6.02 -26.23 9.04
N ALA A 3 5.81 -25.85 7.75
CA ALA A 3 6.85 -25.18 6.96
C ALA A 3 6.28 -24.28 5.83
N ARG A 4 5.17 -23.54 6.04
CA ARG A 4 4.55 -22.74 4.94
C ARG A 4 4.33 -21.25 5.23
N ARG A 5 5.11 -20.62 6.13
CA ARG A 5 4.88 -19.19 6.46
C ARG A 5 6.07 -18.25 6.15
N ARG A 6 7.02 -18.61 5.29
CA ARG A 6 8.24 -17.80 5.07
C ARG A 6 8.27 -16.87 3.85
N PRO A 7 7.56 -17.06 2.71
CA PRO A 7 7.67 -16.14 1.57
C PRO A 7 7.14 -14.72 1.84
N VAL A 8 6.15 -14.60 2.73
CA VAL A 8 5.57 -13.29 3.10
C VAL A 8 6.59 -12.36 3.80
N ARG A 9 7.66 -12.92 4.42
CA ARG A 9 8.61 -12.12 5.20
C ARG A 9 9.52 -11.21 4.38
N LEU A 10 9.92 -11.60 3.16
CA LEU A 10 10.76 -10.74 2.31
C LEU A 10 9.92 -9.60 1.71
N VAL A 11 8.70 -9.88 1.28
CA VAL A 11 7.75 -8.87 0.76
C VAL A 11 7.27 -7.95 1.89
N CYS A 12 6.96 -8.48 3.07
CA CYS A 12 6.70 -7.67 4.26
C CYS A 12 7.90 -6.85 4.71
N PHE A 13 9.13 -7.35 4.54
CA PHE A 13 10.35 -6.62 4.84
C PHE A 13 10.52 -5.39 3.95
N LEU A 14 10.22 -5.49 2.66
CA LEU A 14 10.22 -4.35 1.73
C LEU A 14 9.04 -3.39 1.98
N LEU A 15 7.87 -3.89 2.38
CA LEU A 15 6.70 -3.07 2.75
C LEU A 15 6.89 -2.36 4.09
N LEU A 16 7.52 -2.99 5.09
CA LEU A 16 7.85 -2.38 6.38
C LEU A 16 8.96 -1.33 6.28
N LEU A 17 9.83 -1.40 5.26
CA LEU A 17 10.83 -0.38 4.95
C LEU A 17 10.21 0.99 4.60
N GLY A 18 8.93 1.05 4.22
CA GLY A 18 8.24 2.29 3.83
C GLY A 18 7.78 3.20 4.98
N LEU A 19 7.84 2.82 6.24
CA LEU A 19 7.06 3.50 7.30
C LEU A 19 7.86 4.24 8.39
N ALA A 20 9.16 4.53 8.26
CA ALA A 20 9.87 5.18 9.37
C ALA A 20 10.81 6.35 9.06
N THR A 21 10.55 7.40 9.74
CA THR A 21 11.24 8.59 10.28
C THR A 21 11.91 9.63 9.39
N CYS A 22 11.52 10.90 9.70
CA CYS A 22 12.22 12.13 9.36
C CYS A 22 12.90 12.77 10.56
N ARG A 23 14.14 13.27 10.39
CA ARG A 23 14.66 14.45 11.11
C ARG A 23 15.33 15.39 10.11
N GLY A 24 14.98 16.67 10.25
CA GLY A 24 15.15 17.83 9.43
C GLY A 24 16.50 18.08 8.74
N GLY A 25 16.38 18.65 7.54
CA GLY A 25 17.42 19.36 6.81
C GLY A 25 16.75 20.29 5.82
N CYS A 26 16.94 21.63 6.00
CA CYS A 26 16.48 22.64 5.08
C CYS A 26 17.26 22.55 3.75
N GLY A 27 16.67 21.92 2.74
CA GLY A 27 17.11 21.96 1.35
C GLY A 27 15.97 22.50 0.48
N LYS A 28 16.30 23.35 -0.52
CA LYS A 28 15.34 23.91 -1.47
C LYS A 28 14.39 22.84 -1.98
N LYS A 29 13.09 23.07 -1.78
CA LYS A 29 12.03 22.19 -2.26
C LYS A 29 12.11 22.06 -3.79
N ALA A 30 12.66 20.95 -4.28
CA ALA A 30 12.33 20.49 -5.61
C ALA A 30 10.83 20.13 -5.61
N ALA A 31 10.10 20.53 -6.65
CA ALA A 31 8.73 20.15 -6.81
C ALA A 31 8.65 18.61 -6.73
N PRO A 32 7.68 18.03 -6.00
CA PRO A 32 7.52 16.58 -5.97
C PRO A 32 7.37 16.08 -7.40
N PRO A 33 8.04 14.97 -7.75
CA PRO A 33 7.83 14.35 -9.05
C PRO A 33 6.32 14.06 -9.20
N PRO A 34 5.75 14.23 -10.40
CA PRO A 34 4.34 13.96 -10.61
C PRO A 34 4.02 12.55 -10.11
N ALA A 35 2.83 12.41 -9.49
CA ALA A 35 2.26 11.11 -9.13
C ALA A 35 2.51 10.11 -10.26
N PRO A 36 2.62 8.80 -10.01
CA PRO A 36 3.10 7.81 -10.98
C PRO A 36 2.14 7.61 -12.16
N ALA A 37 1.85 8.72 -12.87
CA ALA A 37 1.28 8.68 -14.19
C ALA A 37 2.20 7.78 -15.02
N GLY A 38 1.65 6.71 -15.59
CA GLY A 38 2.40 5.71 -16.35
C GLY A 38 2.82 4.46 -15.55
N ALA A 39 2.57 4.35 -14.24
CA ALA A 39 2.83 3.08 -13.55
C ALA A 39 1.96 1.94 -14.07
N LEU A 40 0.71 2.23 -14.46
CA LEU A 40 -0.19 1.24 -15.04
C LEU A 40 0.30 0.69 -16.39
N ASP A 41 1.13 1.43 -17.12
CA ASP A 41 1.70 0.97 -18.40
C ASP A 41 2.60 -0.26 -18.21
N TRP A 42 3.18 -0.43 -17.02
CA TRP A 42 4.12 -1.52 -16.73
C TRP A 42 3.48 -2.69 -15.98
N PHE A 43 2.25 -2.56 -15.49
CA PHE A 43 1.53 -3.68 -14.91
C PHE A 43 0.76 -4.47 -15.98
N PRO A 44 0.72 -5.80 -15.88
CA PRO A 44 -0.03 -6.65 -16.80
C PRO A 44 -1.54 -6.35 -16.83
N SER A 45 -2.20 -6.67 -17.95
CA SER A 45 -3.63 -6.38 -18.19
C SER A 45 -4.60 -7.14 -17.27
N ASP A 46 -4.14 -8.24 -16.65
CA ASP A 46 -4.90 -9.00 -15.64
C ASP A 46 -4.88 -8.35 -14.25
N THR A 47 -4.28 -7.16 -14.10
CA THR A 47 -4.33 -6.35 -12.88
C THR A 47 -5.76 -6.01 -12.52
N ARG A 48 -6.13 -6.27 -11.23
CA ARG A 48 -7.46 -5.96 -10.67
C ARG A 48 -7.40 -5.05 -9.46
N ILE A 49 -6.28 -5.04 -8.75
CA ILE A 49 -6.07 -4.21 -7.57
C ILE A 49 -4.77 -3.44 -7.76
N VAL A 50 -4.81 -2.15 -7.49
CA VAL A 50 -3.63 -1.28 -7.47
C VAL A 50 -3.67 -0.42 -6.22
N VAL A 51 -2.54 -0.31 -5.54
CA VAL A 51 -2.36 0.55 -4.37
C VAL A 51 -1.14 1.42 -4.59
N GLY A 52 -1.28 2.72 -4.37
CA GLY A 52 -0.19 3.67 -4.50
C GLY A 52 0.02 4.47 -3.21
N VAL A 53 1.28 4.74 -2.90
CA VAL A 53 1.71 5.58 -1.78
C VAL A 53 2.74 6.60 -2.28
N ASP A 54 2.47 7.88 -2.05
CA ASP A 54 3.40 8.98 -2.31
C ASP A 54 4.11 9.36 -1.00
N PHE A 55 5.28 8.78 -0.79
CA PHE A 55 6.09 9.05 0.41
C PHE A 55 6.67 10.45 0.42
N ALA A 56 6.93 11.04 -0.75
CA ALA A 56 7.40 12.43 -0.83
C ALA A 56 6.34 13.38 -0.27
N ARG A 57 5.07 13.16 -0.62
CA ARG A 57 3.93 13.91 -0.10
C ARG A 57 3.69 13.62 1.39
N LEU A 58 3.73 12.34 1.79
CA LEU A 58 3.59 11.95 3.20
C LEU A 58 4.64 12.65 4.08
N ARG A 59 5.90 12.64 3.66
CA ARG A 59 7.00 13.31 4.38
C ARG A 59 6.80 14.82 4.56
N ALA A 60 6.02 15.44 3.70
CA ALA A 60 5.71 16.87 3.82
C ALA A 60 4.62 17.16 4.88
N THR A 61 3.97 16.14 5.43
CA THR A 61 2.89 16.29 6.42
C THR A 61 3.42 16.31 7.85
N THR A 62 2.73 17.00 8.76
CA THR A 62 3.04 16.97 10.20
C THR A 62 2.82 15.58 10.81
N LEU A 63 1.85 14.84 10.28
CA LEU A 63 1.53 13.47 10.72
C LEU A 63 2.67 12.48 10.42
N TRP A 64 3.45 12.71 9.37
CA TRP A 64 4.57 11.83 9.04
C TRP A 64 5.60 11.75 10.16
N ALA A 65 5.94 12.87 10.77
CA ALA A 65 6.89 12.89 11.89
C ALA A 65 6.39 12.05 13.09
N GLN A 66 5.09 12.02 13.30
CA GLN A 66 4.45 11.23 14.36
C GLN A 66 4.33 9.74 13.98
N LEU A 67 3.90 9.44 12.74
CA LEU A 67 3.78 8.06 12.22
C LEU A 67 5.15 7.39 12.07
N GLY A 68 6.17 8.14 11.66
CA GLY A 68 7.52 7.63 11.51
C GLY A 68 8.11 7.05 12.79
N SER A 69 7.71 7.57 13.95
CA SER A 69 8.10 6.98 15.24
C SER A 69 7.45 5.61 15.50
N LEU A 70 6.31 5.31 14.86
CA LEU A 70 5.63 4.01 14.99
C LEU A 70 6.32 2.92 14.15
N ALA A 71 6.78 3.26 12.97
CA ALA A 71 7.36 2.29 12.04
C ALA A 71 8.79 1.84 12.42
N THR A 72 9.49 2.59 13.26
CA THR A 72 10.83 2.23 13.77
C THR A 72 10.84 1.86 15.25
N THR A 73 9.72 1.43 15.79
CA THR A 73 9.64 1.00 17.19
C THR A 73 10.34 -0.33 17.47
N ASP A 74 10.62 -1.14 16.43
CA ASP A 74 11.47 -2.33 16.60
C ASP A 74 12.95 -1.96 16.35
N PRO A 75 13.83 -2.07 17.38
CA PRO A 75 15.25 -1.80 17.23
C PRO A 75 15.93 -2.66 16.14
N ALA A 76 15.45 -3.90 15.95
CA ALA A 76 16.02 -4.79 14.95
C ALA A 76 15.71 -4.31 13.51
N ASP A 77 14.51 -3.81 13.26
CA ASP A 77 14.17 -3.27 11.95
C ASP A 77 14.91 -1.94 11.70
N ARG A 78 15.06 -1.12 12.73
CA ARG A 78 15.87 0.09 12.65
C ARG A 78 17.31 -0.22 12.30
N GLN A 79 17.91 -1.21 12.96
CA GLN A 79 19.30 -1.64 12.68
C GLN A 79 19.48 -2.08 11.21
N LYS A 80 18.51 -2.83 10.65
CA LYS A 80 18.54 -3.25 9.24
C LYS A 80 18.49 -2.07 8.28
N ILE A 81 17.67 -1.07 8.58
CA ILE A 81 17.57 0.15 7.77
C ILE A 81 18.90 0.93 7.82
N ASP A 82 19.45 1.11 9.02
CA ASP A 82 20.70 1.83 9.22
C ASP A 82 21.88 1.06 8.55
N GLU A 83 21.89 -0.29 8.60
CA GLU A 83 22.86 -1.12 7.87
C GLU A 83 22.72 -0.94 6.36
N LEU A 84 21.51 -1.01 5.82
CA LEU A 84 21.26 -0.77 4.39
C LEU A 84 21.78 0.62 3.99
N ALA A 85 21.39 1.66 4.72
CA ALA A 85 21.79 3.02 4.43
C ALA A 85 23.31 3.23 4.49
N SER A 86 23.98 2.67 5.49
CA SER A 86 25.44 2.78 5.66
C SER A 86 26.23 2.05 4.56
N ARG A 87 25.75 0.90 4.12
CA ARG A 87 26.43 0.07 3.13
C ARG A 87 26.17 0.49 1.69
N THR A 88 24.97 0.98 1.40
CA THR A 88 24.54 1.29 0.03
C THR A 88 24.48 2.78 -0.26
N GLY A 89 24.38 3.63 0.77
CA GLY A 89 24.05 5.05 0.62
C GLY A 89 22.57 5.31 0.38
N PHE A 90 21.73 4.27 0.34
CA PHE A 90 20.29 4.37 0.13
C PHE A 90 19.55 4.23 1.46
N ASP A 91 18.98 5.35 1.92
CA ASP A 91 18.07 5.39 3.08
C ASP A 91 16.63 5.35 2.57
N PRO A 92 15.94 4.21 2.67
CA PRO A 92 14.59 4.06 2.11
C PRO A 92 13.58 5.05 2.71
N LEU A 93 13.79 5.45 3.96
CA LEU A 93 12.87 6.35 4.66
C LEU A 93 12.93 7.79 4.15
N LYS A 94 14.08 8.18 3.59
CA LYS A 94 14.34 9.51 3.08
C LYS A 94 14.29 9.59 1.55
N GLN A 95 14.63 8.49 0.88
CA GLN A 95 14.92 8.49 -0.54
C GLN A 95 13.87 7.79 -1.40
N VAL A 96 12.99 6.95 -0.82
CA VAL A 96 11.82 6.44 -1.54
C VAL A 96 10.80 7.56 -1.71
N ASP A 97 10.46 7.90 -2.95
CA ASP A 97 9.49 8.94 -3.25
C ASP A 97 8.09 8.37 -3.46
N SER A 98 7.95 7.23 -4.11
CA SER A 98 6.66 6.55 -4.28
C SER A 98 6.78 5.03 -4.40
N LEU A 99 5.69 4.36 -4.06
CA LEU A 99 5.50 2.93 -4.21
C LEU A 99 4.14 2.67 -4.85
N VAL A 100 4.10 1.82 -5.87
CA VAL A 100 2.86 1.31 -6.44
C VAL A 100 2.92 -0.22 -6.46
N VAL A 101 1.89 -0.86 -5.94
CA VAL A 101 1.78 -2.32 -5.91
C VAL A 101 0.51 -2.73 -6.64
N ALA A 102 0.60 -3.77 -7.45
CA ALA A 102 -0.52 -4.29 -8.22
C ALA A 102 -0.68 -5.81 -8.02
N PHE A 103 -1.93 -6.25 -8.07
CA PHE A 103 -2.31 -7.65 -7.89
C PHE A 103 -3.29 -8.08 -8.98
N PRO A 104 -3.23 -9.37 -9.42
CA PRO A 104 -4.23 -9.95 -10.30
C PRO A 104 -5.54 -10.25 -9.55
N GLU A 105 -6.52 -10.77 -10.28
CA GLU A 105 -7.81 -11.19 -9.73
C GLU A 105 -7.65 -12.30 -8.67
N GLU A 106 -6.77 -13.24 -8.92
CA GLU A 106 -6.48 -14.32 -7.99
C GLU A 106 -5.30 -13.95 -7.08
N ALA A 107 -5.56 -13.12 -6.06
CA ALA A 107 -4.59 -12.86 -4.98
C ALA A 107 -4.32 -14.09 -4.08
N ARG A 108 -4.64 -15.30 -4.56
CA ARG A 108 -4.33 -16.56 -3.86
C ARG A 108 -2.83 -16.83 -3.96
N VAL A 109 -2.32 -17.55 -3.00
CA VAL A 109 -0.95 -17.93 -2.64
C VAL A 109 0.02 -18.27 -3.80
N GLN A 110 -0.46 -18.33 -5.05
CA GLN A 110 0.32 -18.50 -6.28
C GLN A 110 0.08 -17.38 -7.31
N GLY A 111 -0.83 -16.42 -7.04
CA GLY A 111 -1.03 -15.26 -7.89
C GLY A 111 0.18 -14.34 -7.82
N GLY A 112 0.63 -13.85 -8.96
CA GLY A 112 1.72 -12.89 -9.04
C GLY A 112 1.35 -11.57 -8.37
N MET A 113 2.35 -10.76 -8.07
CA MET A 113 2.18 -9.34 -7.75
C MET A 113 3.28 -8.56 -8.44
N GLY A 114 3.02 -7.31 -8.72
CA GLY A 114 4.02 -6.36 -9.23
C GLY A 114 4.17 -5.19 -8.27
N MET A 115 5.40 -4.68 -8.17
CA MET A 115 5.74 -3.51 -7.38
C MET A 115 6.68 -2.60 -8.18
N ILE A 116 6.40 -1.31 -8.16
CA ILE A 116 7.25 -0.27 -8.71
C ILE A 116 7.61 0.67 -7.56
N LEU A 117 8.89 0.74 -7.26
CA LEU A 117 9.44 1.67 -6.28
C LEU A 117 10.19 2.76 -7.03
N ARG A 118 9.86 4.02 -6.76
CA ARG A 118 10.61 5.17 -7.24
C ARG A 118 11.28 5.88 -6.08
N GLY A 119 12.53 6.30 -6.31
CA GLY A 119 13.30 6.96 -5.28
C GLY A 119 14.57 7.57 -5.86
N ARG A 120 15.40 8.11 -4.99
CA ARG A 120 16.67 8.76 -5.35
C ARG A 120 17.83 7.95 -4.82
N GLY A 121 18.92 7.87 -5.58
CA GLY A 121 20.13 7.18 -5.13
C GLY A 121 20.03 5.65 -5.17
N LEU A 122 19.24 5.11 -6.07
CA LEU A 122 19.17 3.67 -6.35
C LEU A 122 20.42 3.23 -7.14
N ASP A 123 21.54 3.04 -6.46
CA ASP A 123 22.76 2.50 -7.06
C ASP A 123 22.62 0.96 -7.16
N GLU A 124 22.38 0.46 -8.38
CA GLU A 124 22.18 -0.97 -8.64
C GLU A 124 23.34 -1.80 -8.11
N ASN A 125 24.58 -1.39 -8.37
CA ASN A 125 25.74 -2.19 -7.99
C ASN A 125 25.85 -2.35 -6.47
N ARG A 126 25.68 -1.26 -5.72
CA ARG A 126 25.73 -1.28 -4.24
C ARG A 126 24.55 -2.05 -3.65
N LEU A 127 23.35 -1.84 -4.18
CA LEU A 127 22.15 -2.52 -3.71
C LEU A 127 22.24 -4.03 -3.98
N ILE A 128 22.66 -4.45 -5.18
CA ILE A 128 22.84 -5.87 -5.51
C ILE A 128 23.96 -6.50 -4.69
N ALA A 129 25.07 -5.80 -4.45
CA ALA A 129 26.13 -6.31 -3.58
C ALA A 129 25.62 -6.54 -2.14
N TYR A 130 24.84 -5.60 -1.60
CA TYR A 130 24.20 -5.74 -0.29
C TYR A 130 23.22 -6.92 -0.25
N VAL A 131 22.29 -7.00 -1.22
CA VAL A 131 21.30 -8.09 -1.29
C VAL A 131 22.00 -9.45 -1.41
N ARG A 132 23.05 -9.55 -2.24
CA ARG A 132 23.84 -10.79 -2.38
C ARG A 132 24.45 -11.24 -1.05
N ASP A 133 25.03 -10.32 -0.30
CA ASP A 133 25.60 -10.62 1.03
C ASP A 133 24.50 -11.11 2.01
N GLN A 134 23.33 -10.45 2.03
CA GLN A 134 22.22 -10.87 2.89
C GLN A 134 21.65 -12.24 2.49
N VAL A 135 21.50 -12.50 1.20
CA VAL A 135 21.01 -13.78 0.66
C VAL A 135 22.00 -14.91 0.99
N THR A 136 23.29 -14.68 0.82
CA THR A 136 24.34 -15.66 1.16
C THR A 136 24.36 -15.98 2.66
N LYS A 137 24.20 -14.98 3.54
CA LYS A 137 24.07 -15.19 4.99
C LYS A 137 22.85 -16.06 5.37
N GLN A 138 21.82 -16.08 4.53
CA GLN A 138 20.63 -16.92 4.69
C GLN A 138 20.77 -18.31 4.03
N GLY A 139 21.95 -18.65 3.51
CA GLY A 139 22.23 -19.91 2.84
C GLY A 139 21.50 -20.04 1.51
N ASP A 140 21.36 -18.94 0.76
CA ASP A 140 20.79 -18.90 -0.58
C ASP A 140 21.77 -18.19 -1.54
N ASP A 141 21.49 -18.23 -2.84
CA ASP A 141 22.30 -17.59 -3.87
C ASP A 141 21.45 -16.61 -4.69
N LEU A 142 21.99 -15.42 -4.91
CA LEU A 142 21.46 -14.43 -5.84
C LEU A 142 22.06 -14.67 -7.24
N PHE A 143 21.21 -14.92 -8.22
CA PHE A 143 21.59 -15.04 -9.63
C PHE A 143 20.88 -14.01 -10.50
N SER A 144 21.41 -13.79 -11.70
CA SER A 144 20.77 -12.93 -12.68
C SER A 144 20.55 -13.65 -14.00
N PHE A 145 19.52 -13.21 -14.72
CA PHE A 145 19.23 -13.66 -16.07
C PHE A 145 18.73 -12.49 -16.93
N ARG A 146 18.82 -12.64 -18.26
CA ARG A 146 18.39 -11.60 -19.20
C ARG A 146 16.98 -11.91 -19.69
N HIS A 147 16.10 -10.89 -19.66
CA HIS A 147 14.76 -10.97 -20.21
C HIS A 147 14.33 -9.61 -20.77
N ALA A 148 13.79 -9.55 -21.98
CA ALA A 148 13.34 -8.33 -22.66
C ALA A 148 14.36 -7.17 -22.60
N GLY A 149 15.65 -7.47 -22.76
CA GLY A 149 16.73 -6.48 -22.69
C GLY A 149 17.13 -6.04 -21.26
N ARG A 150 16.44 -6.50 -20.22
CA ARG A 150 16.72 -6.18 -18.80
C ARG A 150 17.53 -7.28 -18.14
N THR A 151 18.29 -6.92 -17.09
CA THR A 151 18.90 -7.88 -16.18
C THR A 151 18.00 -8.04 -14.97
N LEU A 152 17.41 -9.23 -14.80
CA LEU A 152 16.58 -9.59 -13.66
C LEU A 152 17.41 -10.31 -12.63
N TRP A 153 17.15 -10.04 -11.35
CA TRP A 153 17.81 -10.65 -10.20
C TRP A 153 16.80 -11.47 -9.39
N ALA A 154 17.13 -12.72 -9.12
CA ALA A 154 16.29 -13.65 -8.34
C ALA A 154 17.15 -14.50 -7.41
N THR A 155 16.52 -15.16 -6.42
CA THR A 155 17.22 -16.13 -5.56
C THR A 155 16.89 -17.56 -6.01
N LYS A 156 17.83 -18.50 -5.73
CA LYS A 156 17.61 -19.89 -6.09
C LYS A 156 16.43 -20.53 -5.37
N LYS A 157 16.16 -20.11 -4.12
CA LYS A 157 15.04 -20.65 -3.34
C LYS A 157 13.67 -20.12 -3.79
N GLU A 158 13.65 -18.90 -4.35
CA GLU A 158 12.42 -18.25 -4.83
C GLU A 158 12.62 -17.70 -6.26
N PRO A 159 12.84 -18.57 -7.26
CA PRO A 159 13.18 -18.13 -8.62
C PRO A 159 12.02 -17.42 -9.34
N THR A 160 10.79 -17.55 -8.83
CA THR A 160 9.60 -16.86 -9.35
C THR A 160 9.45 -15.43 -8.81
N THR A 161 10.31 -15.01 -7.87
CA THR A 161 10.40 -13.65 -7.35
C THR A 161 11.65 -13.00 -7.93
N ALA A 162 11.48 -12.03 -8.83
CA ALA A 162 12.60 -11.35 -9.45
C ALA A 162 12.41 -9.83 -9.44
N GLY A 163 13.52 -9.10 -9.44
CA GLY A 163 13.52 -7.65 -9.52
C GLY A 163 14.54 -7.14 -10.53
N PHE A 164 14.32 -5.93 -11.05
CA PHE A 164 15.25 -5.26 -11.95
C PHE A 164 15.21 -3.74 -11.74
N PHE A 165 16.32 -3.08 -12.11
CA PHE A 165 16.38 -1.63 -12.16
C PHE A 165 16.00 -1.17 -13.57
N LEU A 166 14.99 -0.31 -13.65
CA LEU A 166 14.62 0.33 -14.91
C LEU A 166 15.62 1.44 -15.24
N ASP A 167 15.97 2.21 -14.20
CA ASP A 167 16.97 3.28 -14.20
C ASP A 167 17.45 3.54 -12.76
N SER A 168 18.27 4.60 -12.57
CA SER A 168 18.82 4.98 -11.25
C SER A 168 17.79 5.51 -10.24
N THR A 169 16.52 5.62 -10.65
CA THR A 169 15.41 6.14 -9.81
C THR A 169 14.26 5.16 -9.66
N THR A 170 14.26 4.07 -10.41
CA THR A 170 13.11 3.15 -10.48
C THR A 170 13.56 1.70 -10.35
N PHE A 171 13.05 1.03 -9.32
CA PHE A 171 13.21 -0.40 -9.11
C PHE A 171 11.86 -1.10 -9.27
N VAL A 172 11.86 -2.24 -9.94
CA VAL A 172 10.68 -3.07 -10.22
C VAL A 172 10.90 -4.43 -9.58
N LEU A 173 9.87 -4.95 -8.91
CA LEU A 173 9.83 -6.31 -8.38
C LEU A 173 8.54 -6.99 -8.84
N GLY A 174 8.63 -8.27 -9.17
CA GLY A 174 7.47 -9.09 -9.47
C GLY A 174 7.60 -10.50 -8.92
N THR A 175 6.48 -11.11 -8.59
CA THR A 175 6.39 -12.53 -8.21
C THR A 175 5.50 -13.28 -9.21
N GLY A 176 5.62 -14.61 -9.28
CA GLY A 176 4.76 -15.44 -10.13
C GLY A 176 4.83 -15.10 -11.64
N GLY A 177 6.01 -14.73 -12.15
CA GLY A 177 6.21 -14.37 -13.56
C GLY A 177 5.84 -12.92 -13.91
N TRP A 178 5.46 -12.11 -12.91
CA TRP A 178 5.14 -10.69 -13.16
C TRP A 178 6.38 -9.85 -13.47
N ALA A 179 7.54 -10.17 -12.90
CA ALA A 179 8.76 -9.44 -13.18
C ALA A 179 9.13 -9.49 -14.65
N GLU A 180 9.03 -10.66 -15.28
CA GLU A 180 9.28 -10.88 -16.71
C GLU A 180 8.30 -10.10 -17.58
N ARG A 181 7.00 -10.20 -17.28
CA ARG A 181 5.93 -9.45 -17.97
C ARG A 181 6.12 -7.94 -17.84
N MET A 182 6.50 -7.45 -16.66
CA MET A 182 6.78 -6.03 -16.41
C MET A 182 8.05 -5.59 -17.17
N ALA A 183 9.06 -6.45 -17.29
CA ALA A 183 10.24 -6.16 -18.11
C ALA A 183 9.88 -6.01 -19.59
N GLU A 184 9.03 -6.90 -20.13
CA GLU A 184 8.50 -6.82 -21.50
C GLU A 184 7.73 -5.51 -21.72
N LEU A 185 6.80 -5.17 -20.83
CA LEU A 185 6.02 -3.95 -20.91
C LEU A 185 6.89 -2.68 -20.81
N SER A 186 7.94 -2.71 -19.99
CA SER A 186 8.87 -1.58 -19.85
C SER A 186 9.78 -1.36 -21.09
N ALA A 187 9.91 -2.36 -21.96
CA ALA A 187 10.64 -2.27 -23.21
C ALA A 187 9.76 -1.81 -24.38
N GLY A 188 8.43 -1.86 -24.23
CA GLY A 188 7.46 -1.41 -25.22
C GLY A 188 7.21 0.09 -25.19
N PRO A 189 6.43 0.61 -26.17
CA PRO A 189 6.00 2.00 -26.16
C PRO A 189 5.06 2.27 -24.97
N PRO A 190 5.15 3.46 -24.34
CA PRO A 190 4.21 3.84 -23.30
C PRO A 190 2.81 4.06 -23.86
N GLY A 191 1.79 3.84 -23.02
CA GLY A 191 0.40 4.12 -23.32
C GLY A 191 -0.51 2.88 -23.31
N PRO A 192 -1.82 3.09 -23.54
CA PRO A 192 -2.81 2.04 -23.43
C PRO A 192 -2.56 0.89 -24.42
N SER A 193 -2.53 -0.33 -23.92
CA SER A 193 -2.34 -1.55 -24.67
C SER A 193 -3.21 -2.67 -24.09
N SER A 194 -3.63 -3.61 -24.91
CA SER A 194 -4.31 -4.82 -24.42
C SER A 194 -3.41 -5.70 -23.55
N ALA A 195 -2.10 -5.48 -23.54
CA ALA A 195 -1.13 -6.22 -22.74
C ALA A 195 -0.91 -5.62 -21.36
N ASN A 196 -1.24 -4.34 -21.12
CA ASN A 196 -0.99 -3.65 -19.86
C ASN A 196 -2.28 -3.18 -19.17
N ALA A 197 -2.14 -2.74 -17.92
CA ALA A 197 -3.26 -2.34 -17.06
C ALA A 197 -3.96 -1.05 -17.55
N THR A 198 -3.31 -0.20 -18.35
CA THR A 198 -3.96 0.97 -18.95
C THR A 198 -4.98 0.61 -20.03
N GLY A 199 -4.90 -0.59 -20.61
CA GLY A 199 -5.96 -1.14 -21.44
C GLY A 199 -7.20 -1.60 -20.67
N ASN A 200 -7.11 -1.73 -19.33
CA ASN A 200 -8.24 -2.05 -18.46
C ASN A 200 -9.00 -0.76 -18.09
N VAL A 201 -9.82 -0.27 -19.02
CA VAL A 201 -10.55 1.00 -18.87
C VAL A 201 -11.30 1.12 -17.53
N PRO A 202 -12.03 0.10 -17.04
CA PRO A 202 -12.66 0.16 -15.72
C PRO A 202 -11.68 0.41 -14.57
N LEU A 203 -10.50 -0.19 -14.58
CA LEU A 203 -9.48 0.02 -13.56
C LEU A 203 -8.89 1.43 -13.62
N VAL A 204 -8.62 1.94 -14.84
CA VAL A 204 -8.12 3.31 -15.06
C VAL A 204 -9.10 4.32 -14.47
N HIS A 205 -10.39 4.21 -14.77
CA HIS A 205 -11.41 5.08 -14.18
C HIS A 205 -11.46 5.03 -12.65
N LEU A 206 -11.25 3.86 -12.05
CA LEU A 206 -11.20 3.74 -10.59
C LEU A 206 -9.96 4.43 -10.02
N VAL A 207 -8.80 4.30 -10.67
CA VAL A 207 -7.56 4.99 -10.27
C VAL A 207 -7.75 6.51 -10.35
N ASP A 208 -8.37 7.03 -11.41
CA ASP A 208 -8.67 8.45 -11.54
C ASP A 208 -9.59 8.93 -10.41
N ARG A 209 -10.64 8.17 -10.08
CA ARG A 209 -11.56 8.47 -8.98
C ARG A 209 -10.90 8.39 -7.60
N ALA A 210 -9.95 7.46 -7.39
CA ALA A 210 -9.16 7.37 -6.17
C ALA A 210 -8.28 8.61 -5.97
N GLY A 211 -7.89 9.26 -7.08
CA GLY A 211 -7.05 10.45 -7.08
C GLY A 211 -5.58 10.08 -6.85
N PRO A 212 -4.84 9.67 -7.89
CA PRO A 212 -3.44 9.24 -7.77
C PRO A 212 -2.49 10.35 -7.34
N ALA A 213 -2.96 11.61 -7.32
CA ALA A 213 -2.25 12.73 -6.73
C ALA A 213 -2.37 12.81 -5.20
N ARG A 214 -3.14 11.95 -4.54
CA ARG A 214 -3.26 11.87 -3.08
C ARG A 214 -2.07 11.12 -2.46
N ALA A 215 -1.88 11.30 -1.15
CA ALA A 215 -0.78 10.66 -0.43
C ALA A 215 -0.87 9.12 -0.44
N ILE A 216 -2.08 8.59 -0.32
CA ILE A 216 -2.38 7.15 -0.44
C ILE A 216 -3.61 7.01 -1.31
N TRP A 217 -3.58 6.06 -2.24
CA TRP A 217 -4.73 5.74 -3.08
C TRP A 217 -4.78 4.25 -3.39
N ALA A 218 -5.97 3.75 -3.64
CA ALA A 218 -6.17 2.38 -4.08
C ALA A 218 -7.36 2.28 -5.02
N ALA A 219 -7.28 1.35 -5.96
CA ALA A 219 -8.37 1.00 -6.85
C ALA A 219 -8.47 -0.52 -6.96
N ALA A 220 -9.68 -1.06 -6.92
CA ALA A 220 -9.93 -2.48 -6.99
C ALA A 220 -11.18 -2.83 -7.77
N ILE A 221 -11.07 -3.75 -8.72
CA ILE A 221 -12.20 -4.50 -9.27
C ILE A 221 -12.35 -5.75 -8.41
N VAL A 222 -13.44 -5.82 -7.63
CA VAL A 222 -13.62 -6.88 -6.63
C VAL A 222 -13.97 -8.20 -7.30
N PRO A 223 -13.13 -9.25 -7.17
CA PRO A 223 -13.40 -10.55 -7.78
C PRO A 223 -14.67 -11.20 -7.21
N ALA A 224 -15.38 -11.99 -8.04
CA ALA A 224 -16.58 -12.70 -7.61
C ALA A 224 -16.33 -13.63 -6.41
N ALA A 225 -15.17 -14.30 -6.38
CA ALA A 225 -14.78 -15.16 -5.26
C ALA A 225 -14.62 -14.37 -3.95
N THR A 226 -14.05 -13.15 -4.03
CA THR A 226 -13.92 -12.25 -2.88
C THR A 226 -15.29 -11.78 -2.40
N ARG A 227 -16.18 -11.39 -3.32
CA ARG A 227 -17.57 -11.00 -2.98
C ARG A 227 -18.33 -12.12 -2.28
N SER A 228 -18.19 -13.37 -2.76
CA SER A 228 -18.78 -14.55 -2.12
C SER A 228 -18.24 -14.79 -0.72
N ALA A 229 -16.93 -14.55 -0.49
CA ALA A 229 -16.34 -14.66 0.83
C ALA A 229 -16.84 -13.55 1.78
N LEU A 230 -16.99 -12.34 1.28
CA LEU A 230 -17.57 -11.20 2.04
C LEU A 230 -19.05 -11.42 2.37
N ALA A 231 -19.80 -12.10 1.51
CA ALA A 231 -21.20 -12.46 1.77
C ALA A 231 -21.37 -13.36 3.01
N ALA A 232 -20.35 -14.13 3.35
CA ALA A 232 -20.37 -14.99 4.52
C ALA A 232 -20.02 -14.27 5.84
N ASP A 233 -19.57 -13.01 5.78
CA ASP A 233 -19.22 -12.23 6.97
C ASP A 233 -20.42 -11.38 7.44
N PRO A 234 -21.07 -11.73 8.56
CA PRO A 234 -22.21 -10.98 9.08
C PRO A 234 -21.86 -9.57 9.58
N GLY A 235 -20.55 -9.29 9.79
CA GLY A 235 -20.07 -7.97 10.24
C GLY A 235 -19.98 -6.94 9.12
N LEU A 236 -20.12 -7.36 7.85
CA LEU A 236 -20.03 -6.49 6.68
C LEU A 236 -21.23 -6.68 5.74
N PRO A 237 -22.46 -6.39 6.22
CA PRO A 237 -23.65 -6.53 5.39
C PRO A 237 -23.54 -5.62 4.16
N GLY A 238 -23.96 -6.15 3.00
CA GLY A 238 -23.89 -5.41 1.72
C GLY A 238 -22.52 -5.43 1.03
N ALA A 239 -21.43 -5.80 1.71
CA ALA A 239 -20.08 -5.86 1.12
C ALA A 239 -19.99 -6.86 -0.06
N ALA A 240 -20.83 -7.90 -0.08
CA ALA A 240 -20.94 -8.85 -1.17
C ALA A 240 -21.40 -8.21 -2.51
N ASN A 241 -22.10 -7.09 -2.45
CA ASN A 241 -22.65 -6.40 -3.62
C ASN A 241 -21.66 -5.37 -4.21
N VAL A 242 -20.51 -5.17 -3.55
CA VAL A 242 -19.49 -4.23 -4.02
C VAL A 242 -18.73 -4.82 -5.21
N ASN A 243 -18.86 -4.19 -6.36
CA ASN A 243 -18.21 -4.60 -7.60
C ASN A 243 -16.85 -3.94 -7.77
N ARG A 244 -16.71 -2.69 -7.32
CA ARG A 244 -15.50 -1.88 -7.51
C ARG A 244 -15.29 -0.98 -6.30
N LEU A 245 -14.03 -0.69 -6.00
CA LEU A 245 -13.63 0.20 -4.92
C LEU A 245 -12.61 1.21 -5.43
N ALA A 246 -12.74 2.45 -4.97
CA ALA A 246 -11.70 3.47 -5.11
C ALA A 246 -11.52 4.17 -3.76
N LEU A 247 -10.29 4.25 -3.28
CA LEU A 247 -9.92 4.88 -2.01
C LEU A 247 -8.88 5.96 -2.27
N GLY A 248 -9.09 7.13 -1.70
CA GLY A 248 -8.09 8.20 -1.70
C GLY A 248 -7.96 8.82 -0.31
N ILE A 249 -6.72 9.05 0.13
CA ILE A 249 -6.41 9.65 1.42
C ILE A 249 -5.43 10.80 1.21
N ASP A 250 -5.79 11.99 1.64
CA ASP A 250 -4.91 13.14 1.76
C ASP A 250 -4.63 13.42 3.25
N LEU A 251 -3.38 13.72 3.56
CA LEU A 251 -2.91 13.99 4.93
C LEU A 251 -2.30 15.39 5.08
N THR A 252 -2.50 16.27 4.10
CA THR A 252 -1.87 17.59 4.04
C THR A 252 -2.41 18.54 5.13
N ALA A 253 -3.72 18.49 5.38
CA ALA A 253 -4.43 19.37 6.31
C ALA A 253 -5.27 18.57 7.32
N GLY A 254 -4.69 17.55 7.92
CA GLY A 254 -5.39 16.57 8.75
C GLY A 254 -5.57 15.26 7.99
N VAL A 255 -6.74 14.62 8.10
CA VAL A 255 -7.11 13.46 7.29
C VAL A 255 -8.32 13.81 6.45
N ASP A 256 -8.20 13.70 5.13
CA ASP A 256 -9.32 13.72 4.19
C ASP A 256 -9.27 12.39 3.40
N ALA A 257 -10.11 11.44 3.81
CA ALA A 257 -10.23 10.14 3.16
C ALA A 257 -11.59 10.00 2.51
N HIS A 258 -11.63 9.42 1.32
CA HIS A 258 -12.88 9.03 0.67
C HIS A 258 -12.76 7.62 0.12
N LEU A 259 -13.79 6.86 0.33
CA LEU A 259 -14.01 5.52 -0.23
C LEU A 259 -15.24 5.57 -1.12
N LEU A 260 -15.10 5.12 -2.35
CA LEU A 260 -16.17 4.98 -3.33
C LEU A 260 -16.39 3.49 -3.56
N ALA A 261 -17.57 3.01 -3.30
CA ALA A 261 -17.97 1.62 -3.54
C ALA A 261 -19.05 1.59 -4.62
N ASP A 262 -18.75 1.01 -5.78
CA ASP A 262 -19.72 0.82 -6.84
C ASP A 262 -20.48 -0.50 -6.62
N LEU A 263 -21.79 -0.42 -6.60
CA LEU A 263 -22.73 -1.53 -6.45
C LEU A 263 -23.47 -1.80 -7.76
N SER A 264 -24.41 -2.73 -7.76
CA SER A 264 -25.13 -3.08 -8.99
C SER A 264 -26.34 -2.16 -9.24
N THR A 265 -26.95 -1.61 -8.16
CA THR A 265 -28.14 -0.78 -8.24
C THR A 265 -28.06 0.42 -7.31
N HIS A 266 -28.86 1.45 -7.61
CA HIS A 266 -29.01 2.63 -6.75
C HIS A 266 -29.56 2.25 -5.35
N ALA A 267 -30.53 1.35 -5.28
CA ALA A 267 -31.10 0.89 -4.02
C ALA A 267 -30.05 0.23 -3.10
N GLU A 268 -29.14 -0.58 -3.66
CA GLU A 268 -28.02 -1.15 -2.90
C GLU A 268 -27.05 -0.08 -2.40
N ALA A 269 -26.81 0.98 -3.18
CA ALA A 269 -25.97 2.10 -2.77
C ALA A 269 -26.61 2.89 -1.62
N GLU A 270 -27.92 3.14 -1.67
CA GLU A 270 -28.67 3.78 -0.59
C GLU A 270 -28.66 2.92 0.68
N ASP A 271 -28.88 1.61 0.53
CA ASP A 271 -28.87 0.68 1.66
C ASP A 271 -27.51 0.65 2.34
N MET A 272 -26.42 0.58 1.56
CA MET A 272 -25.07 0.62 2.10
C MET A 272 -24.76 1.95 2.81
N ALA A 273 -25.14 3.09 2.23
CA ALA A 273 -24.93 4.40 2.84
C ALA A 273 -25.70 4.52 4.17
N ARG A 274 -26.96 4.01 4.23
CA ARG A 274 -27.75 3.95 5.44
C ARG A 274 -27.08 3.05 6.50
N GLN A 275 -26.64 1.85 6.13
CA GLN A 275 -25.96 0.92 7.03
C GLN A 275 -24.70 1.53 7.63
N VAL A 276 -23.88 2.22 6.83
CA VAL A 276 -22.69 2.95 7.35
C VAL A 276 -23.12 4.03 8.32
N GLY A 277 -24.14 4.82 8.01
CA GLY A 277 -24.70 5.84 8.90
C GLY A 277 -25.17 5.26 10.24
N ASP A 278 -25.94 4.17 10.20
CA ASP A 278 -26.45 3.47 11.38
C ASP A 278 -25.30 2.89 12.22
N ALA A 279 -24.29 2.30 11.58
CA ALA A 279 -23.11 1.78 12.26
C ALA A 279 -22.32 2.90 12.99
N VAL A 280 -22.17 4.07 12.35
CA VAL A 280 -21.54 5.24 12.98
C VAL A 280 -22.36 5.71 14.19
N LEU A 281 -23.68 5.80 14.06
CA LEU A 281 -24.58 6.19 15.18
C LEU A 281 -24.53 5.18 16.32
N ALA A 282 -24.53 3.88 16.02
CA ALA A 282 -24.39 2.81 17.02
C ALA A 282 -23.03 2.87 17.71
N ALA A 283 -21.93 3.06 16.95
CA ALA A 283 -20.60 3.19 17.48
C ALA A 283 -20.49 4.38 18.45
N LYS A 284 -21.06 5.54 18.14
CA LYS A 284 -21.08 6.71 19.04
C LYS A 284 -21.74 6.44 20.38
N LYS A 285 -22.68 5.50 20.45
CA LYS A 285 -23.39 5.10 21.68
C LYS A 285 -22.68 3.96 22.42
N SER A 286 -21.68 3.34 21.82
CA SER A 286 -20.97 2.20 22.43
C SER A 286 -20.15 2.65 23.64
N PRO A 287 -20.30 2.01 24.81
CA PRO A 287 -19.47 2.31 25.98
C PRO A 287 -17.97 2.20 25.72
N GLN A 288 -17.56 1.27 24.88
CA GLN A 288 -16.17 1.09 24.49
C GLN A 288 -15.62 2.29 23.71
N VAL A 289 -16.38 2.80 22.75
CA VAL A 289 -16.03 3.99 21.95
C VAL A 289 -15.96 5.23 22.85
N LEU A 290 -16.90 5.36 23.79
CA LEU A 290 -16.90 6.45 24.76
C LEU A 290 -15.68 6.39 25.69
N LEU A 291 -15.35 5.22 26.24
CA LEU A 291 -14.18 5.01 27.08
C LEU A 291 -12.87 5.30 26.34
N MET A 292 -12.76 4.90 25.08
CA MET A 292 -11.59 5.18 24.26
C MET A 292 -11.52 6.64 23.80
N GLY A 293 -12.59 7.44 24.00
CA GLY A 293 -12.65 8.83 23.59
C GLY A 293 -12.58 9.05 22.09
N VAL A 294 -12.96 8.04 21.28
CA VAL A 294 -12.91 8.11 19.79
C VAL A 294 -14.18 8.66 19.17
N GLY A 295 -15.21 8.96 19.98
CA GLY A 295 -16.48 9.54 19.51
C GLY A 295 -16.33 10.77 18.61
N PRO A 296 -15.51 11.78 18.98
CA PRO A 296 -15.31 12.98 18.14
C PRO A 296 -14.74 12.72 16.73
N TYR A 297 -14.06 11.60 16.49
CA TYR A 297 -13.58 11.25 15.15
C TYR A 297 -14.72 10.75 14.26
N LEU A 298 -15.75 10.14 14.86
CA LEU A 298 -16.92 9.66 14.15
C LEU A 298 -17.82 10.80 13.65
N ASP A 299 -17.66 12.03 14.14
CA ASP A 299 -18.36 13.21 13.64
C ASP A 299 -17.90 13.61 12.24
N GLY A 300 -16.68 13.26 11.87
CA GLY A 300 -16.11 13.49 10.54
C GLY A 300 -16.51 12.45 9.50
N VAL A 301 -17.25 11.39 9.88
CA VAL A 301 -17.66 10.32 8.97
C VAL A 301 -18.97 10.68 8.31
N THR A 302 -19.01 10.60 6.98
CA THR A 302 -20.22 10.82 6.16
C THR A 302 -20.42 9.64 5.22
N ALA A 303 -21.67 9.29 4.94
CA ALA A 303 -22.00 8.30 3.92
C ALA A 303 -23.19 8.80 3.10
N ARG A 304 -23.12 8.64 1.78
CA ARG A 304 -24.18 9.01 0.86
C ARG A 304 -24.19 8.12 -0.36
N ALA A 305 -25.35 7.93 -0.95
CA ALA A 305 -25.51 7.32 -2.26
C ALA A 305 -25.45 8.40 -3.35
N ASN A 306 -24.75 8.09 -4.43
CA ASN A 306 -24.70 8.87 -5.64
C ASN A 306 -24.80 7.90 -6.83
N ASP A 307 -26.00 7.83 -7.47
CA ASP A 307 -26.32 6.80 -8.44
C ASP A 307 -26.03 5.39 -7.87
N VAL A 308 -25.24 4.56 -8.52
CA VAL A 308 -24.88 3.21 -8.06
C VAL A 308 -23.67 3.19 -7.12
N THR A 309 -23.16 4.36 -6.71
CA THR A 309 -21.97 4.48 -5.86
C THR A 309 -22.35 4.87 -4.43
N CYS A 310 -21.91 4.08 -3.44
CA CYS A 310 -21.86 4.52 -2.05
C CYS A 310 -20.55 5.29 -1.81
N GLU A 311 -20.66 6.54 -1.41
CA GLU A 311 -19.52 7.41 -1.06
C GLU A 311 -19.41 7.52 0.46
N VAL A 312 -18.27 7.09 1.02
CA VAL A 312 -17.96 7.26 2.43
C VAL A 312 -16.79 8.23 2.57
N GLY A 313 -17.01 9.32 3.28
CA GLY A 313 -15.99 10.33 3.57
C GLY A 313 -15.59 10.30 5.04
N VAL A 314 -14.31 10.57 5.32
CA VAL A 314 -13.78 10.79 6.68
C VAL A 314 -12.95 12.05 6.68
N ARG A 315 -13.33 13.03 7.49
CA ARG A 315 -12.57 14.27 7.66
C ARG A 315 -12.20 14.49 9.12
N LEU A 316 -10.90 14.57 9.36
CA LEU A 316 -10.34 14.90 10.68
C LEU A 316 -9.47 16.14 10.57
N SER A 317 -9.67 17.07 11.49
CA SER A 317 -8.80 18.23 11.61
C SER A 317 -7.35 17.81 11.95
N PRO A 318 -6.35 18.67 11.73
CA PRO A 318 -4.97 18.35 12.11
C PRO A 318 -4.82 17.98 13.59
N ALA A 319 -5.57 18.62 14.48
CA ALA A 319 -5.56 18.32 15.90
C ALA A 319 -6.14 16.93 16.19
N GLN A 320 -7.28 16.57 15.59
CA GLN A 320 -7.88 15.24 15.73
C GLN A 320 -6.98 14.15 15.16
N ALA A 321 -6.36 14.41 14.00
CA ALA A 321 -5.46 13.46 13.37
C ALA A 321 -4.21 13.20 14.25
N SER A 322 -3.62 14.25 14.84
CA SER A 322 -2.50 14.15 15.76
C SER A 322 -2.87 13.36 17.03
N ASP A 323 -3.99 13.72 17.68
CA ASP A 323 -4.48 13.01 18.86
C ASP A 323 -4.77 11.53 18.56
N GLY A 324 -5.35 11.23 17.37
CA GLY A 324 -5.57 9.86 16.90
C GLY A 324 -4.28 9.04 16.79
N VAL A 325 -3.21 9.64 16.26
CA VAL A 325 -1.89 8.99 16.19
C VAL A 325 -1.31 8.73 17.59
N ASP A 326 -1.43 9.68 18.51
CA ASP A 326 -0.92 9.51 19.87
C ASP A 326 -1.69 8.43 20.64
N ARG A 327 -3.01 8.34 20.47
CA ARG A 327 -3.84 7.23 20.99
C ARG A 327 -3.43 5.88 20.40
N LEU A 328 -3.20 5.83 19.08
CA LEU A 328 -2.73 4.61 18.44
C LEU A 328 -1.37 4.16 19.00
N LYS A 329 -0.44 5.09 19.24
CA LYS A 329 0.84 4.79 19.89
C LYS A 329 0.64 4.20 21.29
N ALA A 330 -0.23 4.80 22.09
CA ALA A 330 -0.53 4.31 23.44
C ALA A 330 -1.12 2.89 23.38
N LEU A 331 -2.08 2.63 22.48
CA LEU A 331 -2.69 1.29 22.32
C LEU A 331 -1.67 0.24 21.87
N LEU A 332 -0.79 0.56 20.90
CA LEU A 332 0.26 -0.34 20.45
C LEU A 332 1.27 -0.64 21.56
N THR A 333 1.59 0.35 22.40
CA THR A 333 2.46 0.16 23.56
C THR A 333 1.83 -0.78 24.59
N LEU A 334 0.55 -0.58 24.90
CA LEU A 334 -0.21 -1.46 25.81
C LEU A 334 -0.35 -2.88 25.28
N ALA A 335 -0.62 -3.03 23.97
CA ALA A 335 -0.72 -4.34 23.33
C ALA A 335 0.62 -5.12 23.40
N ARG A 336 1.75 -4.43 23.21
CA ARG A 336 3.09 -5.04 23.36
C ARG A 336 3.43 -5.45 24.80
N GLN A 337 2.89 -4.75 25.78
CA GLN A 337 3.04 -5.09 27.20
C GLN A 337 2.11 -6.22 27.65
N GLY A 338 1.30 -6.78 26.75
CA GLY A 338 0.32 -7.82 27.08
C GLY A 338 -0.87 -7.32 27.90
N ALA A 339 -1.03 -5.99 28.04
CA ALA A 339 -2.07 -5.38 28.85
C ALA A 339 -3.45 -5.31 28.16
N VAL A 340 -3.54 -5.68 26.86
CA VAL A 340 -4.80 -5.69 26.09
C VAL A 340 -5.26 -7.13 25.91
N PRO A 341 -6.32 -7.60 26.60
CA PRO A 341 -6.86 -8.94 26.39
C PRO A 341 -7.37 -9.13 24.96
N GLY A 342 -6.94 -10.23 24.29
CA GLY A 342 -7.43 -10.58 22.96
C GLY A 342 -6.56 -10.15 21.78
N PHE A 343 -5.46 -9.44 21.98
CA PHE A 343 -4.45 -9.25 20.93
C PHE A 343 -3.52 -10.45 20.84
N PRO A 344 -3.33 -11.06 19.68
CA PRO A 344 -2.36 -12.13 19.52
C PRO A 344 -0.95 -11.61 19.83
N HIS A 345 -0.23 -12.31 20.69
CA HIS A 345 1.19 -12.03 20.93
C HIS A 345 1.98 -12.18 19.60
N PRO A 346 2.91 -11.30 19.28
CA PRO A 346 3.70 -11.32 18.06
C PRO A 346 4.63 -12.56 17.95
#